data_ff86639b15a90e15173a48f2836964b0
#
_entry.id   ff86639b15a90e15173a48f2836964b0
#
_cell.length_a   1.000
_cell.length_b   1.000
_cell.length_c   1.000
_cell.angle_alpha   90.00
_cell.angle_beta   90.00
_cell.angle_gamma   90.00
#
_symmetry.space_group_name_H-M   'P 1'
#
loop_
_entity.id
_entity.type
_entity.pdbx_description
1 polymer ?
#
loop_
_entity_poly.entity_id
_entity_poly.type
_entity_poly.pdbx_seq_one_letter_code
_entity_poly.pdbx_strand_id
1 'polypeptide(L)'
;MIKTIDGAAFSRMMLSAAAEIDLNKQKVNELNVFPVPDGDTGTNMSMTLSAASTELRKADGITLTKAADKTASALLRGARGNSGVILSLLFRGFSKSLKAKLEADGKDFAAALTAGVEAAYKAVMKPAEGTILTVSRLTADAARDLAVENNEIEYVLQHCLDTAHAALDNTVNQNPVLKKAGVVDAGGMGFCLILRGMLESLRGNDIVCEDTGAVNEEADFGIFDSEDISFAFDTVFIVRKREDITSLDPLREYLGSIGDSLVIGEDDEAFKVHVHTNIPGDALSEAQKYGTLELAKIENMRLQHDDLTAGRKARSTDDLEAVEKELENQPAKQEAPAEPEKRYGSVAVCAGAGLAGVFRDLGVDEIIEGGQTMNPSTEDILHAIEKTPAEIVFVLPNNKNIIMAAQAAAELASREVVVIPTKTVPQGISAMLSFDAAMEPSENEAAMTDCLSGVMTMQITYAARDSDFDGFDIHAGDYLGLCDGALAGTTREITTLLASLADKAAEAGKEFINIFYGADIQEPDAEAALELFRQHAPDAEVNLVSGGQPIYYYLISAE
;
A
#
# COMPACT_ATOMS: atom_id res chain seq x y z
N MET A 1 -24.18 2.96 -31.63
CA MET A 1 -23.74 2.52 -30.29
C MET A 1 -23.22 1.08 -30.39
N ILE A 2 -22.20 0.75 -29.63
CA ILE A 2 -21.52 -0.57 -29.62
C ILE A 2 -22.40 -1.56 -28.86
N LYS A 3 -22.64 -2.74 -29.46
CA LYS A 3 -23.61 -3.70 -28.93
C LYS A 3 -22.97 -4.77 -28.04
N THR A 4 -21.77 -5.22 -28.40
CA THR A 4 -21.04 -6.28 -27.71
C THR A 4 -19.56 -5.93 -27.60
N ILE A 5 -18.87 -6.56 -26.65
CA ILE A 5 -17.42 -6.53 -26.49
C ILE A 5 -16.86 -7.94 -26.57
N ASP A 6 -15.76 -8.08 -27.25
CA ASP A 6 -14.91 -9.28 -27.27
C ASP A 6 -13.71 -9.15 -26.33
N GLY A 7 -12.82 -10.12 -26.33
CA GLY A 7 -11.65 -10.12 -25.46
C GLY A 7 -10.66 -8.99 -25.77
N ALA A 8 -10.54 -8.59 -27.03
CA ALA A 8 -9.65 -7.48 -27.42
C ALA A 8 -10.22 -6.13 -26.96
N ALA A 9 -11.54 -5.92 -27.12
CA ALA A 9 -12.22 -4.73 -26.65
C ALA A 9 -12.14 -4.64 -25.10
N PHE A 10 -12.42 -5.73 -24.39
CA PHE A 10 -12.31 -5.77 -22.93
C PHE A 10 -10.88 -5.47 -22.45
N SER A 11 -9.86 -6.03 -23.11
CA SER A 11 -8.47 -5.75 -22.76
C SER A 11 -8.14 -4.26 -22.91
N ARG A 12 -8.52 -3.62 -24.03
CA ARG A 12 -8.34 -2.17 -24.22
C ARG A 12 -9.08 -1.35 -23.16
N MET A 13 -10.32 -1.72 -22.84
CA MET A 13 -11.10 -1.07 -21.78
C MET A 13 -10.37 -1.13 -20.43
N MET A 14 -9.78 -2.26 -20.07
CA MET A 14 -9.03 -2.40 -18.82
C MET A 14 -7.71 -1.63 -18.83
N LEU A 15 -7.01 -1.56 -19.96
CA LEU A 15 -5.81 -0.75 -20.11
C LEU A 15 -6.12 0.75 -19.95
N SER A 16 -7.20 1.23 -20.57
CA SER A 16 -7.68 2.61 -20.41
C SER A 16 -8.14 2.91 -18.97
N ALA A 17 -8.79 1.95 -18.32
CA ALA A 17 -9.21 2.09 -16.92
C ALA A 17 -8.00 2.23 -15.99
N ALA A 18 -6.95 1.46 -16.24
CA ALA A 18 -5.71 1.55 -15.47
C ALA A 18 -5.00 2.90 -15.68
N ALA A 19 -4.91 3.36 -16.93
CA ALA A 19 -4.36 4.67 -17.26
C ALA A 19 -5.16 5.82 -16.61
N GLU A 20 -6.48 5.72 -16.62
CA GLU A 20 -7.37 6.73 -16.02
C GLU A 20 -7.17 6.85 -14.50
N ILE A 21 -7.03 5.72 -13.80
CA ILE A 21 -6.72 5.74 -12.36
C ILE A 21 -5.34 6.32 -12.12
N ASP A 22 -4.35 5.92 -12.90
CA ASP A 22 -2.97 6.39 -12.69
C ASP A 22 -2.84 7.90 -12.86
N LEU A 23 -3.45 8.45 -13.90
CA LEU A 23 -3.51 9.89 -14.15
C LEU A 23 -4.24 10.69 -13.04
N ASN A 24 -5.13 10.04 -12.30
CA ASN A 24 -5.93 10.68 -11.25
C ASN A 24 -5.61 10.17 -9.84
N LYS A 25 -4.56 9.35 -9.66
CA LYS A 25 -4.25 8.73 -8.36
C LYS A 25 -4.06 9.74 -7.24
N GLN A 26 -3.41 10.85 -7.52
CA GLN A 26 -3.19 11.91 -6.53
C GLN A 26 -4.53 12.53 -6.08
N LYS A 27 -5.44 12.81 -7.01
CA LYS A 27 -6.77 13.31 -6.68
C LYS A 27 -7.59 12.32 -5.84
N VAL A 28 -7.46 11.02 -6.10
CA VAL A 28 -8.09 9.97 -5.29
C VAL A 28 -7.44 9.87 -3.90
N ASN A 29 -6.11 10.01 -3.81
CA ASN A 29 -5.40 10.05 -2.54
C ASN A 29 -5.85 11.23 -1.66
N GLU A 30 -6.08 12.41 -2.26
CA GLU A 30 -6.57 13.60 -1.55
C GLU A 30 -7.95 13.42 -0.92
N LEU A 31 -8.77 12.52 -1.44
CA LEU A 31 -10.08 12.19 -0.88
C LEU A 31 -9.99 11.22 0.31
N ASN A 32 -8.87 10.54 0.46
CA ASN A 32 -8.62 9.63 1.59
C ASN A 32 -8.01 10.41 2.77
N VAL A 33 -8.84 11.17 3.46
CA VAL A 33 -8.42 12.21 4.42
C VAL A 33 -8.42 11.80 5.87
N PHE A 34 -8.75 10.58 6.21
CA PHE A 34 -9.03 10.23 7.59
C PHE A 34 -8.05 9.24 8.23
N PRO A 35 -7.82 9.40 9.53
CA PRO A 35 -7.47 10.59 10.34
C PRO A 35 -5.98 10.88 10.23
N VAL A 36 -5.22 9.92 9.73
CA VAL A 36 -3.78 9.98 9.40
C VAL A 36 -3.69 10.17 7.89
N PRO A 37 -2.75 10.94 7.39
CA PRO A 37 -2.54 11.09 5.95
C PRO A 37 -1.92 9.83 5.36
N ASP A 38 -2.65 8.70 5.43
CA ASP A 38 -2.30 7.49 4.70
C ASP A 38 -2.76 7.55 3.24
N GLY A 39 -3.37 8.68 2.80
CA GLY A 39 -3.85 9.05 1.46
C GLY A 39 -3.42 8.17 0.29
N ASP A 40 -3.55 6.85 0.45
CA ASP A 40 -2.94 5.82 -0.36
C ASP A 40 -3.94 5.09 -1.29
N THR A 41 -5.26 5.40 -1.18
CA THR A 41 -6.31 4.71 -1.94
C THR A 41 -6.08 4.77 -3.45
N GLY A 42 -5.72 5.93 -3.98
CA GLY A 42 -5.43 6.09 -5.41
C GLY A 42 -4.20 5.31 -5.84
N THR A 43 -3.14 5.36 -5.04
CA THR A 43 -1.91 4.59 -5.24
C THR A 43 -2.18 3.09 -5.20
N ASN A 44 -2.90 2.60 -4.20
CA ASN A 44 -3.25 1.19 -4.06
C ASN A 44 -4.09 0.69 -5.25
N MET A 45 -5.09 1.45 -5.70
CA MET A 45 -5.91 1.10 -6.85
C MET A 45 -5.11 1.14 -8.17
N SER A 46 -4.25 2.16 -8.36
CA SER A 46 -3.37 2.27 -9.54
C SER A 46 -2.41 1.08 -9.61
N MET A 47 -1.70 0.76 -8.54
CA MET A 47 -0.77 -0.39 -8.50
C MET A 47 -1.49 -1.72 -8.73
N THR A 48 -2.69 -1.89 -8.16
CA THR A 48 -3.51 -3.09 -8.35
C THR A 48 -3.90 -3.26 -9.83
N LEU A 49 -4.35 -2.18 -10.50
CA LEU A 49 -4.71 -2.22 -11.92
C LEU A 49 -3.49 -2.35 -12.85
N SER A 50 -2.34 -1.81 -12.46
CA SER A 50 -1.09 -1.94 -13.21
C SER A 50 -0.68 -3.42 -13.36
N ALA A 51 -0.87 -4.26 -12.33
CA ALA A 51 -0.64 -5.69 -12.43
C ALA A 51 -1.50 -6.35 -13.53
N ALA A 52 -2.79 -5.97 -13.64
CA ALA A 52 -3.65 -6.46 -14.71
C ALA A 52 -3.23 -5.94 -16.10
N SER A 53 -2.82 -4.67 -16.19
CA SER A 53 -2.35 -4.07 -17.44
C SER A 53 -1.11 -4.78 -17.99
N THR A 54 -0.15 -5.10 -17.14
CA THR A 54 1.06 -5.85 -17.50
C THR A 54 0.73 -7.19 -18.11
N GLU A 55 -0.21 -7.94 -17.53
CA GLU A 55 -0.62 -9.25 -18.03
C GLU A 55 -1.46 -9.16 -19.32
N LEU A 56 -2.29 -8.13 -19.47
CA LEU A 56 -3.10 -7.95 -20.66
C LEU A 56 -2.28 -7.50 -21.87
N ARG A 57 -1.25 -6.66 -21.69
CA ARG A 57 -0.33 -6.23 -22.76
C ARG A 57 0.45 -7.39 -23.38
N LYS A 58 0.71 -8.46 -22.61
CA LYS A 58 1.40 -9.68 -23.09
C LYS A 58 0.48 -10.63 -23.88
N ALA A 59 -0.84 -10.36 -23.93
CA ALA A 59 -1.83 -11.32 -24.40
C ALA A 59 -2.49 -10.88 -25.72
N ASP A 60 -1.93 -11.27 -26.86
CA ASP A 60 -2.52 -11.04 -28.18
C ASP A 60 -3.62 -12.07 -28.50
N GLY A 61 -4.69 -11.61 -29.17
CA GLY A 61 -5.76 -12.49 -29.69
C GLY A 61 -6.54 -13.25 -28.60
N ILE A 62 -6.62 -12.69 -27.41
CA ILE A 62 -7.23 -13.30 -26.23
C ILE A 62 -8.77 -13.31 -26.32
N THR A 63 -9.42 -14.41 -25.92
CA THR A 63 -10.88 -14.48 -25.80
C THR A 63 -11.37 -13.70 -24.59
N LEU A 64 -12.66 -13.27 -24.60
CA LEU A 64 -13.25 -12.51 -23.49
C LEU A 64 -13.10 -13.23 -22.14
N THR A 65 -13.42 -14.52 -22.07
CA THR A 65 -13.23 -15.33 -20.86
C THR A 65 -11.78 -15.27 -20.36
N LYS A 66 -10.80 -15.47 -21.23
CA LYS A 66 -9.39 -15.45 -20.82
C LYS A 66 -8.91 -14.07 -20.43
N ALA A 67 -9.39 -13.01 -21.09
CA ALA A 67 -9.05 -11.64 -20.72
C ALA A 67 -9.60 -11.29 -19.34
N ALA A 68 -10.85 -11.65 -19.05
CA ALA A 68 -11.46 -11.45 -17.75
C ALA A 68 -10.78 -12.29 -16.64
N ASP A 69 -10.43 -13.55 -16.91
CA ASP A 69 -9.73 -14.43 -15.95
C ASP A 69 -8.31 -13.93 -15.65
N LYS A 70 -7.56 -13.49 -16.67
CA LYS A 70 -6.23 -12.88 -16.48
C LYS A 70 -6.32 -11.59 -15.66
N THR A 71 -7.28 -10.73 -15.99
CA THR A 71 -7.53 -9.50 -15.21
C THR A 71 -7.81 -9.82 -13.75
N ALA A 72 -8.77 -10.69 -13.46
CA ALA A 72 -9.13 -11.05 -12.10
C ALA A 72 -7.97 -11.67 -11.32
N SER A 73 -7.21 -12.56 -11.97
CA SER A 73 -6.04 -13.23 -11.38
C SER A 73 -4.91 -12.23 -11.06
N ALA A 74 -4.60 -11.32 -11.98
CA ALA A 74 -3.57 -10.34 -11.80
C ALA A 74 -3.95 -9.28 -10.75
N LEU A 75 -5.22 -8.82 -10.75
CA LEU A 75 -5.73 -7.93 -9.71
C LEU A 75 -5.66 -8.57 -8.32
N LEU A 76 -5.97 -9.87 -8.20
CA LEU A 76 -5.92 -10.56 -6.91
C LEU A 76 -4.50 -10.63 -6.36
N ARG A 77 -3.52 -11.02 -7.20
CA ARG A 77 -2.10 -11.08 -6.79
C ARG A 77 -1.51 -9.70 -6.49
N GLY A 78 -1.81 -8.73 -7.35
CA GLY A 78 -1.33 -7.36 -7.20
C GLY A 78 -2.15 -6.49 -6.25
N ALA A 79 -3.17 -7.03 -5.57
CA ALA A 79 -4.04 -6.25 -4.69
C ALA A 79 -3.28 -5.64 -3.52
N ARG A 80 -3.46 -4.31 -3.33
CA ARG A 80 -2.83 -3.54 -2.26
C ARG A 80 -3.88 -2.79 -1.45
N GLY A 81 -3.75 -2.83 -0.13
CA GLY A 81 -4.69 -2.20 0.79
C GLY A 81 -6.13 -2.71 0.63
N ASN A 82 -7.04 -2.19 1.43
CA ASN A 82 -8.46 -2.58 1.38
C ASN A 82 -9.11 -2.27 0.02
N SER A 83 -8.77 -1.11 -0.57
CA SER A 83 -9.37 -0.68 -1.84
C SER A 83 -8.95 -1.59 -3.01
N GLY A 84 -7.68 -1.99 -3.06
CA GLY A 84 -7.20 -2.93 -4.07
C GLY A 84 -7.78 -4.33 -3.90
N VAL A 85 -7.91 -4.82 -2.66
CA VAL A 85 -8.54 -6.13 -2.40
C VAL A 85 -10.02 -6.12 -2.78
N ILE A 86 -10.79 -5.08 -2.40
CA ILE A 86 -12.20 -4.96 -2.80
C ILE A 86 -12.31 -4.92 -4.34
N LEU A 87 -11.45 -4.15 -5.00
CA LEU A 87 -11.41 -4.10 -6.46
C LEU A 87 -11.14 -5.48 -7.08
N SER A 88 -10.19 -6.23 -6.54
CA SER A 88 -9.89 -7.59 -7.01
C SER A 88 -11.07 -8.55 -6.85
N LEU A 89 -11.82 -8.43 -5.76
CA LEU A 89 -13.03 -9.23 -5.51
C LEU A 89 -14.17 -8.88 -6.46
N LEU A 90 -14.36 -7.58 -6.76
CA LEU A 90 -15.32 -7.13 -7.77
C LEU A 90 -15.02 -7.77 -9.12
N PHE A 91 -13.76 -7.72 -9.58
CA PHE A 91 -13.38 -8.31 -10.86
C PHE A 91 -13.33 -9.84 -10.84
N ARG A 92 -13.11 -10.47 -9.68
CA ARG A 92 -13.20 -11.94 -9.54
C ARG A 92 -14.63 -12.45 -9.79
N GLY A 93 -15.64 -11.79 -9.21
CA GLY A 93 -17.04 -12.12 -9.48
C GLY A 93 -17.44 -11.80 -10.91
N PHE A 94 -16.99 -10.65 -11.43
CA PHE A 94 -17.19 -10.21 -12.80
C PHE A 94 -16.68 -11.25 -13.81
N SER A 95 -15.44 -11.73 -13.65
CA SER A 95 -14.83 -12.75 -14.50
C SER A 95 -15.61 -14.07 -14.46
N LYS A 96 -16.02 -14.52 -13.28
CA LYS A 96 -16.81 -15.75 -13.13
C LYS A 96 -18.11 -15.71 -13.94
N SER A 97 -18.78 -14.58 -14.00
CA SER A 97 -20.02 -14.38 -14.77
C SER A 97 -19.77 -14.44 -16.28
N LEU A 98 -18.60 -14.04 -16.77
CA LEU A 98 -18.21 -14.07 -18.17
C LEU A 98 -17.60 -15.41 -18.63
N LYS A 99 -17.60 -16.43 -17.77
CA LYS A 99 -17.05 -17.75 -18.11
C LYS A 99 -17.80 -18.37 -19.30
N ALA A 100 -17.04 -18.89 -20.25
CA ALA A 100 -17.51 -19.49 -21.51
C ALA A 100 -18.19 -18.50 -22.49
N LYS A 101 -18.07 -17.18 -22.27
CA LYS A 101 -18.54 -16.16 -23.21
C LYS A 101 -17.44 -15.79 -24.21
N LEU A 102 -17.79 -15.71 -25.49
CA LEU A 102 -16.91 -15.19 -26.55
C LEU A 102 -17.04 -13.67 -26.67
N GLU A 103 -18.27 -13.19 -26.51
CA GLU A 103 -18.64 -11.78 -26.49
C GLU A 103 -19.60 -11.52 -25.33
N ALA A 104 -19.70 -10.29 -24.86
CA ALA A 104 -20.65 -9.84 -23.85
C ALA A 104 -21.45 -8.64 -24.35
N ASP A 105 -22.75 -8.67 -24.14
CA ASP A 105 -23.67 -7.57 -24.37
C ASP A 105 -23.97 -6.82 -23.04
N GLY A 106 -24.93 -5.88 -23.09
CA GLY A 106 -25.30 -5.09 -21.90
C GLY A 106 -25.85 -5.93 -20.76
N LYS A 107 -26.60 -7.01 -21.05
CA LYS A 107 -27.12 -7.94 -20.01
C LYS A 107 -26.02 -8.76 -19.38
N ASP A 108 -25.08 -9.22 -20.18
CA ASP A 108 -23.92 -9.97 -19.70
C ASP A 108 -23.03 -9.09 -18.81
N PHE A 109 -22.82 -7.84 -19.21
CA PHE A 109 -22.11 -6.85 -18.42
C PHE A 109 -22.81 -6.54 -17.07
N ALA A 110 -24.11 -6.34 -17.09
CA ALA A 110 -24.90 -6.11 -15.88
C ALA A 110 -24.86 -7.31 -14.92
N ALA A 111 -24.96 -8.53 -15.46
CA ALA A 111 -24.84 -9.75 -14.69
C ALA A 111 -23.43 -9.90 -14.08
N ALA A 112 -22.40 -9.52 -14.85
CA ALA A 112 -21.02 -9.58 -14.38
C ALA A 112 -20.76 -8.55 -13.25
N LEU A 113 -21.26 -7.32 -13.37
CA LEU A 113 -21.20 -6.34 -12.29
C LEU A 113 -21.90 -6.84 -11.02
N THR A 114 -23.10 -7.41 -11.17
CA THR A 114 -23.87 -7.97 -10.03
C THR A 114 -23.09 -9.07 -9.33
N ALA A 115 -22.52 -10.03 -10.08
CA ALA A 115 -21.71 -11.11 -9.52
C ALA A 115 -20.43 -10.58 -8.82
N GLY A 116 -19.84 -9.50 -9.34
CA GLY A 116 -18.72 -8.81 -8.73
C GLY A 116 -19.08 -8.23 -7.36
N VAL A 117 -20.19 -7.51 -7.30
CA VAL A 117 -20.71 -6.90 -6.07
C VAL A 117 -21.04 -7.98 -5.01
N GLU A 118 -21.71 -9.06 -5.41
CA GLU A 118 -22.01 -10.18 -4.51
C GLU A 118 -20.74 -10.81 -3.93
N ALA A 119 -19.70 -10.98 -4.75
CA ALA A 119 -18.41 -11.51 -4.31
C ALA A 119 -17.74 -10.58 -3.30
N ALA A 120 -17.74 -9.26 -3.55
CA ALA A 120 -17.15 -8.28 -2.64
C ALA A 120 -17.90 -8.19 -1.30
N TYR A 121 -19.22 -8.10 -1.32
CA TYR A 121 -20.03 -8.06 -0.08
C TYR A 121 -19.91 -9.34 0.75
N LYS A 122 -19.77 -10.50 0.11
CA LYS A 122 -19.57 -11.77 0.81
C LYS A 122 -18.24 -11.86 1.55
N ALA A 123 -17.20 -11.24 0.99
CA ALA A 123 -15.85 -11.31 1.54
C ALA A 123 -15.60 -10.25 2.64
N VAL A 124 -16.32 -9.13 2.61
CA VAL A 124 -16.16 -8.06 3.61
C VAL A 124 -17.00 -8.38 4.84
N MET A 125 -16.37 -8.65 5.98
CA MET A 125 -17.06 -9.05 7.22
C MET A 125 -18.06 -8.01 7.76
N LYS A 126 -17.78 -6.71 7.57
CA LYS A 126 -18.66 -5.61 7.99
C LYS A 126 -18.72 -4.57 6.85
N PRO A 127 -19.55 -4.80 5.83
CA PRO A 127 -19.68 -3.83 4.73
C PRO A 127 -20.18 -2.47 5.28
N ALA A 128 -19.46 -1.40 4.96
CA ALA A 128 -19.85 -0.05 5.32
C ALA A 128 -20.58 0.62 4.14
N GLU A 129 -21.75 1.20 4.40
CA GLU A 129 -22.45 2.01 3.41
C GLU A 129 -21.76 3.37 3.24
N GLY A 130 -21.93 3.98 2.06
CA GLY A 130 -21.23 5.21 1.67
C GLY A 130 -19.76 4.97 1.27
N THR A 131 -19.45 3.79 0.73
CA THR A 131 -18.11 3.41 0.25
C THR A 131 -18.18 2.87 -1.18
N ILE A 132 -17.04 2.46 -1.75
CA ILE A 132 -16.96 1.77 -3.05
C ILE A 132 -17.97 0.62 -3.17
N LEU A 133 -18.28 -0.08 -2.06
CA LEU A 133 -19.28 -1.15 -2.05
C LEU A 133 -20.68 -0.62 -2.37
N THR A 134 -21.07 0.52 -1.77
CA THR A 134 -22.35 1.16 -2.06
C THR A 134 -22.42 1.67 -3.50
N VAL A 135 -21.36 2.34 -3.97
CA VAL A 135 -21.31 2.87 -5.34
C VAL A 135 -21.41 1.74 -6.35
N SER A 136 -20.62 0.67 -6.18
CA SER A 136 -20.66 -0.49 -7.09
C SER A 136 -22.00 -1.22 -7.05
N ARG A 137 -22.62 -1.37 -5.87
CA ARG A 137 -23.94 -2.02 -5.73
C ARG A 137 -25.04 -1.23 -6.45
N LEU A 138 -25.14 0.07 -6.21
CA LEU A 138 -26.14 0.90 -6.88
C LEU A 138 -25.95 0.94 -8.40
N THR A 139 -24.70 0.92 -8.85
CA THR A 139 -24.36 0.83 -10.27
C THR A 139 -24.80 -0.51 -10.87
N ALA A 140 -24.56 -1.63 -10.17
CA ALA A 140 -24.98 -2.96 -10.64
C ALA A 140 -26.50 -3.13 -10.65
N ASP A 141 -27.20 -2.56 -9.67
CA ASP A 141 -28.67 -2.56 -9.62
C ASP A 141 -29.24 -1.79 -10.82
N ALA A 142 -28.72 -0.59 -11.11
CA ALA A 142 -29.13 0.19 -12.27
C ALA A 142 -28.79 -0.51 -13.59
N ALA A 143 -27.64 -1.15 -13.70
CA ALA A 143 -27.21 -1.86 -14.90
C ALA A 143 -28.22 -2.94 -15.34
N ARG A 144 -28.84 -3.64 -14.39
CA ARG A 144 -29.86 -4.67 -14.67
C ARG A 144 -31.10 -4.07 -15.33
N ASP A 145 -31.59 -2.95 -14.80
CA ASP A 145 -32.78 -2.29 -15.33
C ASP A 145 -32.48 -1.66 -16.69
N LEU A 146 -31.35 -0.99 -16.84
CA LEU A 146 -30.88 -0.38 -18.08
C LEU A 146 -30.70 -1.41 -19.21
N ALA A 147 -30.15 -2.59 -18.91
CA ALA A 147 -29.97 -3.65 -19.89
C ALA A 147 -31.29 -4.29 -20.36
N VAL A 148 -32.38 -4.13 -19.60
CA VAL A 148 -33.73 -4.51 -20.05
C VAL A 148 -34.27 -3.47 -21.03
N GLU A 149 -34.01 -2.18 -20.83
CA GLU A 149 -34.44 -1.09 -21.69
C GLU A 149 -33.68 -1.10 -23.03
N ASN A 150 -32.34 -1.18 -22.94
CA ASN A 150 -31.46 -1.23 -24.11
C ASN A 150 -30.24 -2.13 -23.80
N ASN A 151 -30.12 -3.23 -24.54
CA ASN A 151 -29.06 -4.22 -24.35
C ASN A 151 -27.72 -3.87 -25.04
N GLU A 152 -27.56 -2.65 -25.55
CA GLU A 152 -26.28 -2.18 -26.11
C GLU A 152 -25.32 -1.84 -24.96
N ILE A 153 -24.12 -2.45 -24.96
CA ILE A 153 -23.17 -2.30 -23.84
C ILE A 153 -22.73 -0.85 -23.64
N GLU A 154 -22.58 -0.07 -24.71
CA GLU A 154 -22.23 1.35 -24.61
C GLU A 154 -23.33 2.15 -23.88
N TYR A 155 -24.61 1.85 -24.16
CA TYR A 155 -25.73 2.47 -23.46
C TYR A 155 -25.70 2.13 -21.97
N VAL A 156 -25.58 0.84 -21.65
CA VAL A 156 -25.54 0.36 -20.25
C VAL A 156 -24.37 0.99 -19.51
N LEU A 157 -23.16 0.96 -20.08
CA LEU A 157 -21.96 1.49 -19.40
C LEU A 157 -22.01 2.99 -19.20
N GLN A 158 -22.55 3.77 -20.16
CA GLN A 158 -22.74 5.21 -19.98
C GLN A 158 -23.64 5.53 -18.79
N HIS A 159 -24.80 4.90 -18.70
CA HIS A 159 -25.75 5.18 -17.62
C HIS A 159 -25.32 4.56 -16.29
N CYS A 160 -24.52 3.49 -16.32
CA CYS A 160 -23.82 3.00 -15.13
C CYS A 160 -22.86 4.04 -14.57
N LEU A 161 -22.10 4.72 -15.43
CA LEU A 161 -21.20 5.80 -15.02
C LEU A 161 -21.99 6.98 -14.40
N ASP A 162 -23.11 7.37 -15.02
CA ASP A 162 -23.96 8.44 -14.49
C ASP A 162 -24.53 8.08 -13.11
N THR A 163 -24.97 6.82 -12.94
CA THR A 163 -25.46 6.30 -11.65
C THR A 163 -24.35 6.22 -10.62
N ALA A 164 -23.16 5.77 -11.02
CA ALA A 164 -22.00 5.69 -10.13
C ALA A 164 -21.61 7.07 -9.59
N HIS A 165 -21.61 8.11 -10.43
CA HIS A 165 -21.37 9.49 -9.99
C HIS A 165 -22.44 9.97 -9.00
N ALA A 166 -23.73 9.75 -9.29
CA ALA A 166 -24.81 10.13 -8.37
C ALA A 166 -24.71 9.40 -7.02
N ALA A 167 -24.33 8.11 -7.04
CA ALA A 167 -24.09 7.33 -5.83
C ALA A 167 -22.85 7.83 -5.06
N LEU A 168 -21.78 8.19 -5.78
CA LEU A 168 -20.57 8.77 -5.21
C LEU A 168 -20.85 10.07 -4.47
N ASP A 169 -21.56 10.99 -5.11
CA ASP A 169 -21.94 12.29 -4.51
C ASP A 169 -22.76 12.10 -3.21
N ASN A 170 -23.54 11.02 -3.14
CA ASN A 170 -24.34 10.72 -1.95
C ASN A 170 -23.58 9.99 -0.84
N THR A 171 -22.34 9.52 -1.06
CA THR A 171 -21.54 8.86 -0.02
C THR A 171 -21.31 9.77 1.20
N VAL A 172 -21.16 11.07 0.98
CA VAL A 172 -21.06 12.10 2.03
C VAL A 172 -22.24 12.05 3.01
N ASN A 173 -23.43 11.72 2.54
CA ASN A 173 -24.63 11.65 3.39
C ASN A 173 -24.80 10.30 4.10
N GLN A 174 -24.14 9.26 3.61
CA GLN A 174 -24.29 7.88 4.10
C GLN A 174 -23.22 7.50 5.11
N ASN A 175 -22.01 8.08 4.98
CA ASN A 175 -20.91 7.82 5.88
C ASN A 175 -20.65 9.05 6.77
N PRO A 176 -20.80 8.92 8.11
CA PRO A 176 -20.59 10.04 9.04
C PRO A 176 -19.18 10.64 8.98
N VAL A 177 -18.17 9.82 8.67
CA VAL A 177 -16.77 10.25 8.56
C VAL A 177 -16.60 11.15 7.33
N LEU A 178 -17.07 10.71 6.17
CA LEU A 178 -17.05 11.50 4.93
C LEU A 178 -17.83 12.80 5.06
N LYS A 179 -18.96 12.74 5.79
CA LYS A 179 -19.78 13.93 6.06
C LYS A 179 -19.03 14.98 6.87
N LYS A 180 -18.28 14.54 7.88
CA LYS A 180 -17.45 15.44 8.71
C LYS A 180 -16.33 16.06 7.89
N ALA A 181 -15.66 15.27 7.06
CA ALA A 181 -14.56 15.72 6.22
C ALA A 181 -15.01 16.52 4.98
N GLY A 182 -16.32 16.51 4.65
CA GLY A 182 -16.86 17.21 3.47
C GLY A 182 -16.37 16.63 2.13
N VAL A 183 -15.97 15.37 2.08
CA VAL A 183 -15.44 14.70 0.88
C VAL A 183 -16.23 13.45 0.52
N VAL A 184 -16.16 13.05 -0.75
CA VAL A 184 -16.73 11.79 -1.24
C VAL A 184 -15.80 10.62 -0.95
N ASP A 185 -16.31 9.37 -1.08
CA ASP A 185 -15.50 8.18 -0.89
C ASP A 185 -14.39 8.03 -1.94
N ALA A 186 -13.14 7.91 -1.51
CA ALA A 186 -11.99 7.76 -2.39
C ALA A 186 -12.05 6.49 -3.27
N GLY A 187 -12.44 5.35 -2.68
CA GLY A 187 -12.62 4.10 -3.40
C GLY A 187 -13.74 4.15 -4.43
N GLY A 188 -14.87 4.80 -4.08
CA GLY A 188 -15.97 5.07 -4.99
C GLY A 188 -15.58 5.98 -6.14
N MET A 189 -14.78 7.03 -5.90
CA MET A 189 -14.19 7.87 -6.94
C MET A 189 -13.34 7.02 -7.89
N GLY A 190 -12.46 6.17 -7.35
CA GLY A 190 -11.66 5.27 -8.16
C GLY A 190 -12.50 4.33 -9.02
N PHE A 191 -13.61 3.79 -8.50
CA PHE A 191 -14.53 2.97 -9.28
C PHE A 191 -15.19 3.75 -10.43
N CYS A 192 -15.60 5.02 -10.22
CA CYS A 192 -16.11 5.89 -11.28
C CYS A 192 -15.06 6.13 -12.38
N LEU A 193 -13.80 6.35 -12.00
CA LEU A 193 -12.69 6.52 -12.95
C LEU A 193 -12.46 5.26 -13.79
N ILE A 194 -12.55 4.07 -13.19
CA ILE A 194 -12.46 2.80 -13.91
C ILE A 194 -13.58 2.69 -14.98
N LEU A 195 -14.83 2.95 -14.60
CA LEU A 195 -15.95 2.92 -15.54
C LEU A 195 -15.77 3.95 -16.66
N ARG A 196 -15.26 5.15 -16.35
CA ARG A 196 -14.96 6.20 -17.33
C ARG A 196 -13.91 5.74 -18.33
N GLY A 197 -12.79 5.21 -17.84
CA GLY A 197 -11.73 4.69 -18.71
C GLY A 197 -12.21 3.55 -19.63
N MET A 198 -13.04 2.64 -19.09
CA MET A 198 -13.67 1.60 -19.88
C MET A 198 -14.60 2.16 -20.97
N LEU A 199 -15.42 3.16 -20.66
CA LEU A 199 -16.36 3.79 -21.60
C LEU A 199 -15.63 4.54 -22.71
N GLU A 200 -14.62 5.34 -22.37
CA GLU A 200 -13.84 6.08 -23.36
C GLU A 200 -13.12 5.15 -24.34
N SER A 201 -12.50 4.08 -23.84
CA SER A 201 -11.92 3.07 -24.71
C SER A 201 -12.95 2.39 -25.60
N LEU A 202 -14.14 2.08 -25.08
CA LEU A 202 -15.23 1.51 -25.88
C LEU A 202 -15.63 2.44 -27.03
N ARG A 203 -15.55 3.75 -26.84
CA ARG A 203 -15.82 4.79 -27.86
C ARG A 203 -14.68 5.02 -28.84
N GLY A 204 -13.55 4.33 -28.64
CA GLY A 204 -12.35 4.50 -29.45
C GLY A 204 -11.45 5.66 -29.01
N ASN A 205 -11.70 6.22 -27.84
CA ASN A 205 -10.87 7.24 -27.19
C ASN A 205 -10.00 6.54 -26.12
N ASP A 206 -9.09 5.65 -26.54
CA ASP A 206 -8.24 4.94 -25.60
C ASP A 206 -7.42 5.97 -24.79
N ILE A 207 -7.56 5.91 -23.47
CA ILE A 207 -6.73 6.67 -22.55
C ILE A 207 -5.42 5.90 -22.42
N VAL A 208 -4.35 6.53 -22.87
CA VAL A 208 -3.00 5.99 -22.77
C VAL A 208 -2.30 6.87 -21.75
N CYS A 209 -1.74 6.28 -20.70
CA CYS A 209 -0.56 6.89 -20.13
C CYS A 209 0.46 6.81 -21.27
N GLU A 210 0.82 7.93 -21.90
CA GLU A 210 2.10 7.94 -22.59
C GLU A 210 3.07 7.40 -21.55
N ASP A 211 3.85 6.39 -21.92
CA ASP A 211 5.01 5.97 -21.14
C ASP A 211 5.97 7.19 -21.14
N THR A 212 5.60 8.23 -20.45
CA THR A 212 6.51 9.21 -19.94
C THR A 212 7.14 8.50 -18.77
N GLY A 213 8.24 7.84 -19.07
CA GLY A 213 9.17 7.40 -18.06
C GLY A 213 9.32 8.52 -17.05
N ALA A 214 9.31 8.15 -15.79
CA ALA A 214 9.28 8.99 -14.62
C ALA A 214 8.08 9.95 -14.61
N VAL A 215 7.18 9.75 -13.68
CA VAL A 215 6.40 10.84 -13.13
C VAL A 215 7.43 11.85 -12.63
N ASN A 216 7.71 12.87 -13.43
CA ASN A 216 8.12 14.12 -12.89
C ASN A 216 6.89 14.56 -12.06
N GLU A 217 6.92 14.36 -10.75
CA GLU A 217 6.34 15.36 -9.89
C GLU A 217 6.94 16.65 -10.39
N GLU A 218 6.15 17.48 -11.02
CA GLU A 218 6.47 18.89 -11.14
C GLU A 218 6.40 19.43 -9.70
N ALA A 219 7.42 19.09 -8.92
CA ALA A 219 7.80 19.92 -7.81
C ALA A 219 8.00 21.31 -8.42
N ASP A 220 7.39 22.30 -7.81
CA ASP A 220 7.58 23.69 -8.20
C ASP A 220 9.03 24.06 -7.88
N PHE A 221 9.94 23.72 -8.81
CA PHE A 221 11.38 23.96 -8.70
C PHE A 221 11.73 25.45 -8.69
N GLY A 222 10.73 26.34 -8.85
CA GLY A 222 10.91 27.79 -8.74
C GLY A 222 11.15 28.29 -7.31
N ILE A 223 11.11 27.42 -6.29
CA ILE A 223 11.28 27.81 -4.87
C ILE A 223 12.70 27.51 -4.36
N PHE A 224 13.50 26.69 -5.05
CA PHE A 224 14.86 26.35 -4.63
C PHE A 224 15.91 27.01 -5.53
N ASP A 225 16.94 27.60 -4.89
CA ASP A 225 18.11 28.10 -5.61
C ASP A 225 19.05 26.93 -5.92
N SER A 226 19.73 26.94 -7.08
CA SER A 226 20.68 25.88 -7.47
C SER A 226 21.84 25.69 -6.47
N GLU A 227 22.06 26.65 -5.58
CA GLU A 227 23.04 26.59 -4.48
C GLU A 227 22.59 25.64 -3.32
N ASP A 228 21.30 25.29 -3.23
CA ASP A 228 20.75 24.41 -2.18
C ASP A 228 20.97 22.91 -2.49
N ILE A 229 21.39 22.55 -3.71
CA ILE A 229 21.67 21.15 -4.08
C ILE A 229 23.05 20.75 -3.53
N SER A 230 23.07 20.10 -2.37
CA SER A 230 24.29 19.65 -1.69
C SER A 230 25.05 18.56 -2.47
N PHE A 231 24.35 17.62 -3.07
CA PHE A 231 24.88 16.54 -3.89
C PHE A 231 24.39 16.68 -5.33
N ALA A 232 25.34 16.83 -6.26
CA ALA A 232 25.04 17.28 -7.62
C ALA A 232 24.54 16.18 -8.56
N PHE A 233 24.82 14.92 -8.28
CA PHE A 233 24.53 13.81 -9.18
C PHE A 233 23.51 12.86 -8.59
N ASP A 234 22.36 12.72 -9.25
CA ASP A 234 21.48 11.57 -9.10
C ASP A 234 22.13 10.37 -9.77
N THR A 235 22.36 9.33 -8.96
CA THR A 235 23.09 8.13 -9.40
C THR A 235 22.23 6.91 -9.10
N VAL A 236 21.73 6.29 -10.17
CA VAL A 236 20.93 5.07 -10.11
C VAL A 236 21.68 3.95 -10.81
N PHE A 237 21.78 2.78 -10.18
CA PHE A 237 22.45 1.63 -10.79
C PHE A 237 21.90 0.29 -10.32
N ILE A 238 22.07 -0.73 -11.17
CA ILE A 238 21.68 -2.11 -10.90
C ILE A 238 22.93 -2.98 -10.93
N VAL A 239 23.06 -3.84 -9.93
CA VAL A 239 24.17 -4.78 -9.79
C VAL A 239 23.60 -6.19 -9.65
N ARG A 240 24.03 -7.12 -10.50
CA ARG A 240 23.76 -8.53 -10.32
C ARG A 240 24.64 -9.07 -9.17
N LYS A 241 23.99 -9.52 -8.12
CA LYS A 241 24.62 -9.94 -6.87
C LYS A 241 25.46 -11.20 -7.08
N ARG A 242 26.61 -11.30 -6.44
CA ARG A 242 27.35 -12.57 -6.36
C ARG A 242 26.71 -13.47 -5.31
N GLU A 243 26.74 -14.77 -5.54
CA GLU A 243 26.16 -15.80 -4.64
C GLU A 243 26.77 -15.80 -3.21
N ASP A 244 27.97 -15.23 -3.03
CA ASP A 244 28.66 -15.17 -1.73
C ASP A 244 28.29 -13.93 -0.89
N ILE A 245 27.45 -13.05 -1.40
CA ILE A 245 27.04 -11.82 -0.70
C ILE A 245 25.81 -12.10 0.15
N THR A 246 25.97 -12.01 1.46
CA THR A 246 24.91 -12.25 2.45
C THR A 246 24.32 -10.97 3.06
N SER A 247 24.97 -9.82 2.90
CA SER A 247 24.47 -8.53 3.39
C SER A 247 25.02 -7.38 2.55
N LEU A 248 24.19 -6.37 2.32
CA LEU A 248 24.54 -5.09 1.71
C LEU A 248 24.76 -3.96 2.73
N ASP A 249 24.73 -4.25 4.04
CA ASP A 249 24.90 -3.23 5.08
C ASP A 249 26.20 -2.43 4.96
N PRO A 250 27.37 -3.03 4.66
CA PRO A 250 28.58 -2.24 4.47
C PRO A 250 28.49 -1.31 3.24
N LEU A 251 27.75 -1.72 2.20
CA LEU A 251 27.48 -0.86 1.03
C LEU A 251 26.56 0.30 1.42
N ARG A 252 25.50 0.04 2.21
CA ARG A 252 24.58 1.09 2.72
C ARG A 252 25.35 2.12 3.56
N GLU A 253 26.19 1.67 4.47
CA GLU A 253 27.00 2.55 5.31
C GLU A 253 27.95 3.40 4.48
N TYR A 254 28.64 2.80 3.51
CA TYR A 254 29.54 3.53 2.62
C TYR A 254 28.80 4.57 1.78
N LEU A 255 27.72 4.18 1.10
CA LEU A 255 26.95 5.09 0.24
C LEU A 255 26.31 6.22 1.03
N GLY A 256 25.80 5.93 2.24
CA GLY A 256 25.28 6.94 3.15
C GLY A 256 26.34 7.94 3.64
N SER A 257 27.64 7.55 3.63
CA SER A 257 28.73 8.45 4.00
C SER A 257 29.18 9.40 2.88
N ILE A 258 28.86 9.06 1.61
CA ILE A 258 29.28 9.83 0.44
C ILE A 258 28.12 10.53 -0.28
N GLY A 259 26.88 10.40 0.22
CA GLY A 259 25.69 10.94 -0.42
C GLY A 259 24.48 11.01 0.51
N ASP A 260 23.38 11.48 -0.05
CA ASP A 260 22.06 11.47 0.59
C ASP A 260 21.01 10.78 -0.30
N SER A 261 19.74 10.78 0.13
CA SER A 261 18.61 10.18 -0.61
C SER A 261 18.85 8.72 -1.00
N LEU A 262 19.63 7.99 -0.20
CA LEU A 262 20.02 6.62 -0.48
C LEU A 262 18.81 5.68 -0.34
N VAL A 263 18.51 4.97 -1.44
CA VAL A 263 17.54 3.87 -1.46
C VAL A 263 18.21 2.64 -2.06
N ILE A 264 18.15 1.49 -1.38
CA ILE A 264 18.63 0.21 -1.90
C ILE A 264 17.48 -0.79 -1.85
N GLY A 265 16.98 -1.16 -3.01
CA GLY A 265 16.10 -2.31 -3.20
C GLY A 265 16.91 -3.54 -3.59
N GLU A 266 16.71 -4.68 -2.97
CA GLU A 266 17.42 -5.92 -3.28
C GLU A 266 16.46 -7.10 -3.41
N ASP A 267 16.81 -8.03 -4.28
CA ASP A 267 16.27 -9.38 -4.36
C ASP A 267 17.41 -10.43 -4.30
N ASP A 268 17.09 -11.69 -4.56
CA ASP A 268 18.07 -12.76 -4.47
C ASP A 268 19.15 -12.70 -5.56
N GLU A 269 18.87 -12.10 -6.72
CA GLU A 269 19.76 -12.08 -7.89
C GLU A 269 20.42 -10.72 -8.11
N ALA A 270 19.77 -9.60 -7.70
CA ALA A 270 20.24 -8.26 -7.99
C ALA A 270 19.92 -7.25 -6.87
N PHE A 271 20.56 -6.11 -6.92
CA PHE A 271 20.15 -4.95 -6.15
C PHE A 271 20.21 -3.68 -6.98
N LYS A 272 19.24 -2.79 -6.74
CA LYS A 272 19.15 -1.46 -7.33
C LYS A 272 19.49 -0.43 -6.27
N VAL A 273 20.30 0.54 -6.63
CA VAL A 273 20.67 1.65 -5.77
C VAL A 273 20.26 2.97 -6.42
N HIS A 274 19.68 3.85 -5.62
CA HIS A 274 19.51 5.26 -5.91
C HIS A 274 20.26 6.05 -4.83
N VAL A 275 21.13 6.96 -5.22
CA VAL A 275 21.87 7.81 -4.28
C VAL A 275 22.22 9.14 -4.94
N HIS A 276 22.04 10.25 -4.22
CA HIS A 276 22.54 11.55 -4.60
C HIS A 276 23.97 11.71 -4.07
N THR A 277 24.95 11.90 -4.92
CA THR A 277 26.36 12.00 -4.51
C THR A 277 27.13 12.99 -5.39
N ASN A 278 28.26 13.47 -4.89
CA ASN A 278 29.20 14.27 -5.70
C ASN A 278 30.31 13.41 -6.35
N ILE A 279 30.37 12.14 -6.01
CA ILE A 279 31.39 11.18 -6.48
C ILE A 279 30.76 9.88 -7.00
N PRO A 280 29.92 9.95 -8.06
CA PRO A 280 29.20 8.78 -8.57
C PRO A 280 30.11 7.63 -8.98
N GLY A 281 31.32 7.91 -9.44
CA GLY A 281 32.31 6.89 -9.78
C GLY A 281 32.72 6.01 -8.59
N ASP A 282 32.83 6.60 -7.41
CA ASP A 282 33.19 5.86 -6.18
C ASP A 282 32.01 5.00 -5.71
N ALA A 283 30.76 5.49 -5.85
CA ALA A 283 29.56 4.73 -5.56
C ALA A 283 29.49 3.46 -6.43
N LEU A 284 29.72 3.59 -7.74
CA LEU A 284 29.74 2.47 -8.67
C LEU A 284 30.88 1.49 -8.37
N SER A 285 32.09 2.02 -8.07
CA SER A 285 33.28 1.20 -7.77
C SER A 285 33.08 0.37 -6.48
N GLU A 286 32.45 0.96 -5.47
CA GLU A 286 32.12 0.23 -4.25
C GLU A 286 31.09 -0.86 -4.52
N ALA A 287 30.02 -0.53 -5.26
CA ALA A 287 28.97 -1.48 -5.58
C ALA A 287 29.45 -2.70 -6.38
N GLN A 288 30.46 -2.53 -7.26
CA GLN A 288 31.07 -3.65 -8.01
C GLN A 288 31.76 -4.70 -7.13
N LYS A 289 32.08 -4.39 -5.89
CA LYS A 289 32.62 -5.40 -4.94
C LYS A 289 31.57 -6.45 -4.56
N TYR A 290 30.29 -6.14 -4.74
CA TYR A 290 29.16 -6.99 -4.40
C TYR A 290 28.59 -7.76 -5.59
N GLY A 291 29.01 -7.42 -6.82
CA GLY A 291 28.52 -8.10 -8.01
C GLY A 291 28.93 -7.44 -9.31
N THR A 292 28.25 -7.83 -10.38
CA THR A 292 28.48 -7.28 -11.71
C THR A 292 27.53 -6.11 -11.95
N LEU A 293 28.08 -4.93 -12.24
CA LEU A 293 27.29 -3.77 -12.64
C LEU A 293 26.62 -4.04 -13.99
N GLU A 294 25.29 -4.03 -14.04
CA GLU A 294 24.55 -4.25 -15.28
C GLU A 294 24.14 -2.95 -15.93
N LEU A 295 23.73 -1.98 -15.14
CA LEU A 295 23.32 -0.67 -15.64
C LEU A 295 23.69 0.44 -14.66
N ALA A 296 23.98 1.63 -15.19
CA ALA A 296 24.16 2.83 -14.40
C ALA A 296 23.63 4.05 -15.14
N LYS A 297 22.88 4.89 -14.42
CA LYS A 297 22.39 6.19 -14.86
C LYS A 297 22.96 7.24 -13.91
N ILE A 298 23.56 8.30 -14.47
CA ILE A 298 24.09 9.41 -13.70
C ILE A 298 23.58 10.69 -14.36
N GLU A 299 22.82 11.47 -13.61
CA GLU A 299 22.26 12.75 -14.06
C GLU A 299 22.76 13.88 -13.17
N ASN A 300 23.08 15.01 -13.79
CA ASN A 300 23.48 16.20 -13.05
C ASN A 300 22.24 17.04 -12.72
N MET A 301 21.77 16.97 -11.48
CA MET A 301 20.58 17.68 -11.01
C MET A 301 20.71 19.20 -11.09
N ARG A 302 21.92 19.76 -10.96
CA ARG A 302 22.13 21.19 -11.15
C ARG A 302 21.91 21.62 -12.59
N LEU A 303 22.41 20.83 -13.57
CA LEU A 303 22.16 21.08 -14.98
C LEU A 303 20.69 20.89 -15.36
N GLN A 304 20.02 19.89 -14.77
CA GLN A 304 18.58 19.70 -14.96
C GLN A 304 17.78 20.89 -14.42
N HIS A 305 18.13 21.38 -13.24
CA HIS A 305 17.52 22.57 -12.67
C HIS A 305 17.74 23.82 -13.54
N ASP A 306 18.96 24.03 -14.04
CA ASP A 306 19.28 25.15 -14.93
C ASP A 306 18.56 25.05 -16.29
N ASP A 307 18.36 23.85 -16.82
CA ASP A 307 17.59 23.63 -18.05
C ASP A 307 16.09 23.85 -17.85
N LEU A 308 15.53 23.42 -16.73
CA LEU A 308 14.12 23.64 -16.38
C LEU A 308 13.81 25.11 -16.10
N THR A 309 14.67 25.81 -15.37
CA THR A 309 14.54 27.26 -15.13
C THR A 309 14.69 28.07 -16.40
N ALA A 310 15.44 27.58 -17.38
CA ALA A 310 15.59 28.19 -18.71
C ALA A 310 14.50 27.78 -19.72
N GLY A 311 13.47 26.99 -19.29
CA GLY A 311 12.37 26.50 -20.13
C GLY A 311 12.82 25.50 -21.21
N ARG A 312 13.94 24.81 -21.00
CA ARG A 312 14.48 23.78 -21.90
C ARG A 312 14.10 22.39 -21.38
N LYS A 313 13.85 21.45 -22.30
CA LYS A 313 13.59 20.06 -21.92
C LYS A 313 14.89 19.43 -21.41
N ALA A 314 14.89 18.96 -20.14
CA ALA A 314 16.02 18.24 -19.56
C ALA A 314 16.35 16.98 -20.39
N ARG A 315 17.63 16.69 -20.56
CA ARG A 315 18.07 15.46 -21.25
C ARG A 315 17.95 14.29 -20.30
N SER A 316 17.19 13.28 -20.70
CA SER A 316 17.01 12.03 -19.98
C SER A 316 17.61 10.87 -20.80
N THR A 317 18.19 9.90 -20.13
CA THR A 317 18.64 8.65 -20.74
C THR A 317 17.61 7.56 -20.46
N ASP A 318 16.75 7.28 -21.43
CA ASP A 318 15.58 6.39 -21.32
C ASP A 318 15.89 4.87 -21.22
N ASP A 319 17.17 4.47 -21.26
CA ASP A 319 17.56 3.06 -21.42
C ASP A 319 17.44 2.22 -20.13
N LEU A 320 17.46 2.85 -18.95
CA LEU A 320 17.35 2.14 -17.65
C LEU A 320 15.99 1.47 -17.45
N GLU A 321 14.93 2.16 -17.84
CA GLU A 321 13.56 1.65 -17.67
C GLU A 321 13.25 0.43 -18.54
N ALA A 322 13.89 0.32 -19.71
CA ALA A 322 13.70 -0.82 -20.59
C ALA A 322 14.30 -2.10 -19.97
N VAL A 323 15.46 -1.99 -19.31
CA VAL A 323 16.14 -3.12 -18.66
C VAL A 323 15.48 -3.46 -17.31
N GLU A 324 15.02 -2.45 -16.56
CA GLU A 324 14.23 -2.67 -15.34
C GLU A 324 12.94 -3.45 -15.67
N LYS A 325 12.24 -3.08 -16.75
CA LYS A 325 11.09 -3.84 -17.28
C LYS A 325 11.46 -5.25 -17.77
N GLU A 326 12.66 -5.47 -18.29
CA GLU A 326 13.13 -6.81 -18.65
C GLU A 326 13.47 -7.67 -17.42
N LEU A 327 14.02 -7.09 -16.36
CA LEU A 327 14.33 -7.80 -15.12
C LEU A 327 13.06 -8.07 -14.30
N GLU A 328 12.13 -7.11 -14.24
CA GLU A 328 10.79 -7.30 -13.64
C GLU A 328 9.92 -8.30 -14.43
N ASN A 329 10.17 -8.46 -15.74
CA ASN A 329 9.43 -9.37 -16.62
C ASN A 329 10.05 -10.76 -16.75
N GLN A 330 11.19 -11.04 -16.14
CA GLN A 330 11.58 -12.43 -15.90
C GLN A 330 10.57 -13.01 -14.91
N PRO A 331 9.85 -14.10 -15.26
CA PRO A 331 8.97 -14.71 -14.29
C PRO A 331 9.82 -15.01 -13.08
N ALA A 332 9.47 -14.40 -11.94
CA ALA A 332 10.03 -14.82 -10.67
C ALA A 332 9.97 -16.35 -10.69
N LYS A 333 11.10 -17.03 -10.59
CA LYS A 333 11.12 -18.46 -10.34
C LYS A 333 10.24 -18.62 -9.13
N GLN A 334 9.05 -19.19 -9.31
CA GLN A 334 8.26 -19.64 -8.17
C GLN A 334 9.18 -20.59 -7.43
N GLU A 335 9.82 -20.12 -6.40
CA GLU A 335 10.52 -20.99 -5.47
C GLU A 335 9.50 -22.00 -4.97
N ALA A 336 9.88 -23.27 -5.00
CA ALA A 336 9.02 -24.29 -4.41
C ALA A 336 8.84 -23.90 -2.93
N PRO A 337 7.62 -24.04 -2.39
CA PRO A 337 7.37 -23.75 -0.97
C PRO A 337 8.42 -24.40 -0.10
N ALA A 338 8.96 -23.66 0.89
CA ALA A 338 9.95 -24.20 1.80
C ALA A 338 9.42 -25.48 2.47
N GLU A 339 10.20 -26.54 2.52
CA GLU A 339 9.79 -27.75 3.24
C GLU A 339 9.63 -27.42 4.74
N PRO A 340 8.54 -27.88 5.39
CA PRO A 340 8.33 -27.61 6.81
C PRO A 340 9.41 -28.23 7.68
N GLU A 341 10.12 -27.41 8.45
CA GLU A 341 11.10 -27.82 9.46
C GLU A 341 10.52 -27.78 10.88
N LYS A 342 9.42 -27.04 11.07
CA LYS A 342 8.73 -26.86 12.35
C LYS A 342 7.21 -26.80 12.17
N ARG A 343 6.49 -27.00 13.29
CA ARG A 343 5.02 -26.99 13.28
C ARG A 343 4.47 -25.59 12.99
N TYR A 344 5.01 -24.57 13.67
CA TYR A 344 4.52 -23.19 13.61
C TYR A 344 5.58 -22.24 13.07
N GLY A 345 5.15 -21.33 12.24
CA GLY A 345 5.93 -20.19 11.80
C GLY A 345 5.11 -18.91 11.88
N SER A 346 5.75 -17.77 11.69
CA SER A 346 5.07 -16.48 11.75
C SER A 346 5.65 -15.47 10.76
N VAL A 347 4.77 -14.64 10.23
CA VAL A 347 5.06 -13.54 9.32
C VAL A 347 4.49 -12.26 9.90
N ALA A 348 5.27 -11.20 10.02
CA ALA A 348 4.80 -9.91 10.50
C ALA A 348 5.08 -8.79 9.50
N VAL A 349 4.14 -7.85 9.37
CA VAL A 349 4.34 -6.62 8.60
C VAL A 349 4.73 -5.51 9.55
N CYS A 350 5.87 -4.85 9.31
CA CYS A 350 6.25 -3.64 10.04
C CYS A 350 7.22 -2.78 9.23
N ALA A 351 7.36 -1.51 9.59
CA ALA A 351 8.34 -0.59 9.05
C ALA A 351 9.26 -0.12 10.18
N GLY A 352 10.56 -0.08 9.91
CA GLY A 352 11.58 0.33 10.86
C GLY A 352 12.44 -0.83 11.35
N ALA A 353 13.76 -0.68 11.24
CA ALA A 353 14.73 -1.73 11.57
C ALA A 353 14.66 -2.19 13.03
N GLY A 354 14.36 -1.26 13.97
CA GLY A 354 14.21 -1.57 15.38
C GLY A 354 12.96 -2.41 15.66
N LEU A 355 11.81 -2.05 15.07
CA LEU A 355 10.59 -2.84 15.20
C LEU A 355 10.75 -4.24 14.58
N ALA A 356 11.43 -4.32 13.44
CA ALA A 356 11.78 -5.60 12.83
C ALA A 356 12.69 -6.45 13.75
N GLY A 357 13.63 -5.80 14.45
CA GLY A 357 14.45 -6.45 15.49
C GLY A 357 13.60 -7.05 16.61
N VAL A 358 12.64 -6.28 17.14
CA VAL A 358 11.73 -6.76 18.20
C VAL A 358 10.95 -8.00 17.74
N PHE A 359 10.39 -8.00 16.52
CA PHE A 359 9.68 -9.17 16.02
C PHE A 359 10.59 -10.39 15.84
N ARG A 360 11.83 -10.20 15.38
CA ARG A 360 12.80 -11.32 15.28
C ARG A 360 13.16 -11.88 16.65
N ASP A 361 13.34 -11.02 17.66
CA ASP A 361 13.61 -11.44 19.04
C ASP A 361 12.42 -12.21 19.64
N LEU A 362 11.21 -11.93 19.22
CA LEU A 362 10.00 -12.67 19.56
C LEU A 362 9.80 -13.96 18.74
N GLY A 363 10.73 -14.27 17.82
CA GLY A 363 10.74 -15.50 17.05
C GLY A 363 9.93 -15.45 15.75
N VAL A 364 9.61 -14.26 15.23
CA VAL A 364 8.99 -14.11 13.91
C VAL A 364 10.01 -14.50 12.82
N ASP A 365 9.59 -15.36 11.90
CA ASP A 365 10.44 -15.92 10.85
C ASP A 365 10.69 -14.97 9.70
N GLU A 366 9.62 -14.39 9.17
CA GLU A 366 9.69 -13.51 8.03
C GLU A 366 9.05 -12.16 8.37
N ILE A 367 9.72 -11.08 7.96
CA ILE A 367 9.23 -9.71 8.15
C ILE A 367 9.06 -9.08 6.79
N ILE A 368 7.85 -8.58 6.56
CA ILE A 368 7.53 -7.82 5.35
C ILE A 368 7.66 -6.34 5.71
N GLU A 369 8.57 -5.65 5.06
CA GLU A 369 8.75 -4.22 5.26
C GLU A 369 7.61 -3.45 4.60
N GLY A 370 6.92 -2.59 5.34
CA GLY A 370 5.81 -1.77 4.85
C GLY A 370 4.73 -1.52 5.89
N GLY A 371 3.56 -1.11 5.41
CA GLY A 371 2.36 -0.96 6.23
C GLY A 371 2.06 0.46 6.72
N GLN A 372 2.89 1.44 6.43
CA GLN A 372 2.67 2.84 6.78
C GLN A 372 2.49 3.72 5.53
N THR A 373 3.46 3.72 4.64
CA THR A 373 3.42 4.47 3.38
C THR A 373 3.11 3.60 2.17
N MET A 374 3.46 2.32 2.25
CA MET A 374 3.28 1.35 1.18
C MET A 374 2.77 0.03 1.76
N ASN A 375 1.53 -0.33 1.39
CA ASN A 375 0.97 -1.61 1.79
C ASN A 375 1.56 -2.73 0.93
N PRO A 376 2.02 -3.84 1.53
CA PRO A 376 2.47 -5.01 0.77
C PRO A 376 1.32 -5.55 -0.09
N SER A 377 1.67 -6.11 -1.25
CA SER A 377 0.69 -6.81 -2.08
C SER A 377 0.29 -8.15 -1.47
N THR A 378 -0.81 -8.72 -1.95
CA THR A 378 -1.18 -10.10 -1.60
C THR A 378 -0.06 -11.09 -1.98
N GLU A 379 0.68 -10.81 -3.07
CA GLU A 379 1.79 -11.63 -3.54
C GLU A 379 3.01 -11.54 -2.61
N ASP A 380 3.35 -10.35 -2.10
CA ASP A 380 4.42 -10.16 -1.12
C ASP A 380 4.14 -10.98 0.16
N ILE A 381 2.89 -10.94 0.64
CA ILE A 381 2.48 -11.70 1.83
C ILE A 381 2.50 -13.20 1.54
N LEU A 382 2.00 -13.64 0.39
CA LEU A 382 2.02 -15.03 -0.03
C LEU A 382 3.44 -15.56 -0.13
N HIS A 383 4.37 -14.79 -0.73
CA HIS A 383 5.77 -15.16 -0.83
C HIS A 383 6.41 -15.36 0.56
N ALA A 384 6.20 -14.45 1.49
CA ALA A 384 6.70 -14.60 2.86
C ALA A 384 6.13 -15.84 3.57
N ILE A 385 4.83 -16.14 3.36
CA ILE A 385 4.19 -17.35 3.88
C ILE A 385 4.87 -18.61 3.30
N GLU A 386 5.06 -18.67 1.97
CA GLU A 386 5.64 -19.84 1.30
C GLU A 386 7.13 -20.02 1.63
N LYS A 387 7.86 -18.96 1.93
CA LYS A 387 9.25 -18.97 2.36
C LYS A 387 9.43 -19.43 3.81
N THR A 388 8.41 -19.29 4.65
CA THR A 388 8.45 -19.70 6.06
C THR A 388 8.47 -21.23 6.18
N PRO A 389 9.50 -21.89 6.77
CA PRO A 389 9.62 -23.35 6.79
C PRO A 389 8.78 -23.98 7.92
N ALA A 390 7.46 -23.84 7.85
CA ALA A 390 6.52 -24.31 8.86
C ALA A 390 5.28 -24.96 8.24
N GLU A 391 4.62 -25.85 8.99
CA GLU A 391 3.37 -26.49 8.58
C GLU A 391 2.22 -25.49 8.64
N ILE A 392 2.18 -24.65 9.69
CA ILE A 392 1.13 -23.66 9.96
C ILE A 392 1.83 -22.30 10.15
N VAL A 393 1.35 -21.27 9.45
CA VAL A 393 1.92 -19.93 9.49
C VAL A 393 0.92 -18.93 10.06
N PHE A 394 1.30 -18.25 11.15
CA PHE A 394 0.57 -17.12 11.70
C PHE A 394 1.00 -15.83 11.01
N VAL A 395 0.04 -15.06 10.51
CA VAL A 395 0.30 -13.78 9.84
C VAL A 395 -0.22 -12.63 10.69
N LEU A 396 0.65 -11.66 10.96
CA LEU A 396 0.42 -10.46 11.75
C LEU A 396 0.46 -9.23 10.84
N PRO A 397 -0.68 -8.78 10.30
CA PRO A 397 -0.73 -7.65 9.36
C PRO A 397 -0.30 -6.31 9.98
N ASN A 398 -0.55 -6.09 11.26
CA ASN A 398 -0.19 -4.91 12.04
C ASN A 398 -0.70 -3.57 11.48
N ASN A 399 -1.63 -3.65 10.55
CA ASN A 399 -2.32 -2.52 9.94
C ASN A 399 -3.70 -2.97 9.44
N LYS A 400 -4.76 -2.22 9.78
CA LYS A 400 -6.14 -2.50 9.35
C LYS A 400 -6.29 -2.66 7.84
N ASN A 401 -5.48 -1.91 7.05
CA ASN A 401 -5.53 -1.90 5.59
C ASN A 401 -4.89 -3.15 4.95
N ILE A 402 -4.12 -3.92 5.72
CA ILE A 402 -3.41 -5.11 5.24
C ILE A 402 -4.16 -6.41 5.58
N ILE A 403 -5.07 -6.39 6.55
CA ILE A 403 -5.77 -7.60 7.02
C ILE A 403 -6.45 -8.34 5.86
N MET A 404 -7.12 -7.62 4.95
CA MET A 404 -7.80 -8.24 3.81
C MET A 404 -6.80 -8.84 2.80
N ALA A 405 -5.66 -8.17 2.56
CA ALA A 405 -4.62 -8.70 1.69
C ALA A 405 -3.99 -9.96 2.30
N ALA A 406 -3.78 -10.00 3.62
CA ALA A 406 -3.31 -11.18 4.34
C ALA A 406 -4.30 -12.35 4.27
N GLN A 407 -5.60 -12.07 4.41
CA GLN A 407 -6.65 -13.08 4.25
C GLN A 407 -6.70 -13.64 2.82
N ALA A 408 -6.56 -12.77 1.82
CA ALA A 408 -6.50 -13.19 0.42
C ALA A 408 -5.23 -14.03 0.13
N ALA A 409 -4.09 -13.69 0.73
CA ALA A 409 -2.87 -14.49 0.64
C ALA A 409 -3.03 -15.87 1.30
N ALA A 410 -3.69 -15.92 2.46
CA ALA A 410 -3.99 -17.18 3.16
C ALA A 410 -4.85 -18.14 2.31
N GLU A 411 -5.82 -17.61 1.53
CA GLU A 411 -6.62 -18.44 0.61
C GLU A 411 -5.80 -19.00 -0.57
N LEU A 412 -4.69 -18.37 -0.92
CA LEU A 412 -3.83 -18.76 -2.05
C LEU A 412 -2.66 -19.64 -1.62
N ALA A 413 -2.34 -19.66 -0.33
CA ALA A 413 -1.20 -20.38 0.21
C ALA A 413 -1.33 -21.91 0.06
N SER A 414 -0.17 -22.58 -0.10
CA SER A 414 -0.08 -24.04 -0.20
C SER A 414 -0.16 -24.76 1.16
N ARG A 415 -0.14 -23.99 2.25
CA ARG A 415 -0.11 -24.46 3.64
C ARG A 415 -1.21 -23.83 4.48
N GLU A 416 -1.40 -24.33 5.69
CA GLU A 416 -2.36 -23.76 6.63
C GLU A 416 -1.86 -22.39 7.14
N VAL A 417 -2.72 -21.37 7.03
CA VAL A 417 -2.41 -20.00 7.43
C VAL A 417 -3.49 -19.47 8.36
N VAL A 418 -3.05 -18.89 9.47
CA VAL A 418 -3.92 -18.24 10.46
C VAL A 418 -3.60 -16.74 10.48
N VAL A 419 -4.54 -15.91 10.07
CA VAL A 419 -4.39 -14.45 10.08
C VAL A 419 -4.91 -13.90 11.41
N ILE A 420 -4.01 -13.40 12.26
CA ILE A 420 -4.37 -12.70 13.48
C ILE A 420 -4.71 -11.25 13.12
N PRO A 421 -5.91 -10.73 13.43
CA PRO A 421 -6.38 -9.44 12.90
C PRO A 421 -5.78 -8.23 13.63
N THR A 422 -4.45 -8.20 13.74
CA THR A 422 -3.69 -7.10 14.35
C THR A 422 -3.79 -5.84 13.50
N LYS A 423 -4.16 -4.72 14.12
CA LYS A 423 -4.36 -3.43 13.47
C LYS A 423 -3.19 -2.47 13.67
N THR A 424 -2.30 -2.80 14.61
CA THR A 424 -1.16 -1.99 15.00
C THR A 424 0.03 -2.89 15.35
N VAL A 425 1.23 -2.35 15.23
CA VAL A 425 2.47 -3.05 15.62
C VAL A 425 2.45 -3.45 17.11
N PRO A 426 2.02 -2.60 18.07
CA PRO A 426 1.84 -3.02 19.46
C PRO A 426 0.96 -4.26 19.60
N GLN A 427 -0.17 -4.33 18.92
CA GLN A 427 -1.03 -5.52 18.93
C GLN A 427 -0.31 -6.77 18.41
N GLY A 428 0.53 -6.62 17.37
CA GLY A 428 1.32 -7.72 16.84
C GLY A 428 2.37 -8.23 17.84
N ILE A 429 3.00 -7.34 18.57
CA ILE A 429 3.96 -7.68 19.63
C ILE A 429 3.26 -8.46 20.75
N SER A 430 2.12 -7.96 21.26
CA SER A 430 1.35 -8.66 22.31
C SER A 430 0.80 -9.99 21.82
N ALA A 431 0.38 -10.10 20.56
CA ALA A 431 -0.04 -11.37 19.97
C ALA A 431 1.12 -12.39 19.97
N MET A 432 2.34 -11.99 19.60
CA MET A 432 3.50 -12.89 19.65
C MET A 432 3.89 -13.28 21.07
N LEU A 433 3.73 -12.40 22.05
CA LEU A 433 3.94 -12.73 23.48
C LEU A 433 2.91 -13.73 24.03
N SER A 434 1.71 -13.78 23.42
CA SER A 434 0.64 -14.71 23.78
C SER A 434 0.73 -16.06 23.04
N PHE A 435 1.67 -16.21 22.09
CA PHE A 435 1.89 -17.44 21.34
C PHE A 435 2.59 -18.50 22.21
N ASP A 436 2.09 -19.74 22.17
CA ASP A 436 2.73 -20.89 22.80
C ASP A 436 2.83 -22.07 21.81
N ALA A 437 4.05 -22.49 21.51
CA ALA A 437 4.31 -23.59 20.60
C ALA A 437 3.76 -24.96 21.07
N ALA A 438 3.39 -25.09 22.34
CA ALA A 438 2.79 -26.30 22.90
C ALA A 438 1.26 -26.38 22.73
N MET A 439 0.61 -25.26 22.42
CA MET A 439 -0.83 -25.18 22.20
C MET A 439 -1.25 -25.64 20.80
N GLU A 440 -2.51 -26.01 20.63
CA GLU A 440 -3.09 -26.28 19.31
C GLU A 440 -3.32 -24.99 18.52
N PRO A 441 -3.41 -25.04 17.16
CA PRO A 441 -3.53 -23.85 16.32
C PRO A 441 -4.70 -22.95 16.72
N SER A 442 -5.87 -23.54 16.98
CA SER A 442 -7.08 -22.80 17.38
C SER A 442 -6.98 -22.17 18.77
N GLU A 443 -6.20 -22.77 19.68
CA GLU A 443 -5.95 -22.21 21.01
C GLU A 443 -5.01 -21.02 20.92
N ASN A 444 -3.95 -21.11 20.08
CA ASN A 444 -3.07 -19.99 19.77
C ASN A 444 -3.82 -18.85 19.08
N GLU A 445 -4.65 -19.15 18.06
CA GLU A 445 -5.47 -18.15 17.38
C GLU A 445 -6.35 -17.40 18.38
N ALA A 446 -7.01 -18.12 19.29
CA ALA A 446 -7.86 -17.53 20.33
C ALA A 446 -7.03 -16.66 21.28
N ALA A 447 -5.93 -17.16 21.83
CA ALA A 447 -5.08 -16.44 22.77
C ALA A 447 -4.47 -15.16 22.15
N MET A 448 -3.92 -15.28 20.92
CA MET A 448 -3.34 -14.17 20.18
C MET A 448 -4.40 -13.13 19.77
N THR A 449 -5.65 -13.54 19.54
CA THR A 449 -6.74 -12.62 19.19
C THR A 449 -7.33 -11.94 20.43
N ASP A 450 -7.52 -12.66 21.51
CA ASP A 450 -8.11 -12.13 22.74
C ASP A 450 -7.24 -11.04 23.37
N CYS A 451 -5.90 -11.18 23.34
CA CYS A 451 -4.99 -10.19 23.91
C CYS A 451 -5.06 -8.83 23.19
N LEU A 452 -5.48 -8.78 21.92
CA LEU A 452 -5.52 -7.54 21.14
C LEU A 452 -6.40 -6.46 21.79
N SER A 453 -7.45 -6.87 22.47
CA SER A 453 -8.39 -5.95 23.14
C SER A 453 -7.81 -5.26 24.38
N GLY A 454 -6.76 -5.85 24.97
CA GLY A 454 -6.05 -5.29 26.11
C GLY A 454 -5.03 -4.23 25.76
N VAL A 455 -4.59 -4.18 24.50
CA VAL A 455 -3.55 -3.28 24.01
C VAL A 455 -4.13 -1.92 23.62
N MET A 456 -3.80 -0.89 24.37
CA MET A 456 -4.03 0.50 23.99
C MET A 456 -2.87 0.95 23.11
N THR A 457 -3.14 1.34 21.87
CA THR A 457 -2.12 1.88 20.96
C THR A 457 -2.23 3.39 20.86
N MET A 458 -1.14 4.08 21.19
CA MET A 458 -1.04 5.52 21.01
C MET A 458 0.02 5.85 19.98
N GLN A 459 -0.21 6.88 19.19
CA GLN A 459 0.64 7.27 18.06
C GLN A 459 0.78 8.78 18.01
N ILE A 460 1.97 9.26 17.68
CA ILE A 460 2.20 10.68 17.36
C ILE A 460 2.75 10.78 15.96
N THR A 461 2.06 11.54 15.12
CA THR A 461 2.43 11.84 13.73
C THR A 461 2.25 13.34 13.45
N TYR A 462 2.25 13.75 12.19
CA TYR A 462 2.08 15.13 11.78
C TYR A 462 0.91 15.32 10.84
N ALA A 463 0.36 16.53 10.79
CA ALA A 463 -0.66 16.93 9.83
C ALA A 463 0.00 17.37 8.52
N ALA A 464 -0.33 16.70 7.42
CA ALA A 464 0.17 17.04 6.08
C ALA A 464 -0.53 18.27 5.48
N ARG A 465 -1.71 18.66 6.00
CA ARG A 465 -2.52 19.80 5.52
C ARG A 465 -3.45 20.32 6.61
N ASP A 466 -4.01 21.50 6.35
CA ASP A 466 -5.06 22.05 7.20
C ASP A 466 -6.35 21.24 7.08
N SER A 467 -6.99 20.97 8.22
CA SER A 467 -8.28 20.27 8.26
C SER A 467 -9.02 20.60 9.56
N ASP A 468 -10.34 20.48 9.56
CA ASP A 468 -11.17 20.47 10.77
C ASP A 468 -11.70 19.05 10.98
N PHE A 469 -11.28 18.43 12.07
CA PHE A 469 -11.62 17.04 12.34
C PHE A 469 -11.94 16.81 13.81
N ASP A 470 -13.10 16.18 14.09
CA ASP A 470 -13.60 15.88 15.44
C ASP A 470 -13.62 17.09 16.41
N GLY A 471 -13.76 18.32 15.87
CA GLY A 471 -13.74 19.56 16.66
C GLY A 471 -12.34 20.09 16.94
N PHE A 472 -11.31 19.52 16.35
CA PHE A 472 -9.95 20.01 16.35
C PHE A 472 -9.68 20.80 15.07
N ASP A 473 -9.20 22.03 15.24
CA ASP A 473 -8.64 22.84 14.16
C ASP A 473 -7.18 22.44 13.97
N ILE A 474 -6.90 21.76 12.85
CA ILE A 474 -5.61 21.14 12.55
C ILE A 474 -4.94 21.96 11.46
N HIS A 475 -3.69 22.37 11.68
CA HIS A 475 -2.89 23.07 10.69
C HIS A 475 -1.75 22.20 10.18
N ALA A 476 -1.37 22.41 8.91
CA ALA A 476 -0.22 21.71 8.33
C ALA A 476 1.03 21.89 9.20
N GLY A 477 1.70 20.77 9.49
CA GLY A 477 2.86 20.72 10.38
C GLY A 477 2.55 20.62 11.88
N ASP A 478 1.27 20.60 12.29
CA ASP A 478 0.92 20.29 13.67
C ASP A 478 1.18 18.81 13.98
N TYR A 479 1.56 18.50 15.21
CA TYR A 479 1.59 17.11 15.68
C TYR A 479 0.18 16.64 15.99
N LEU A 480 -0.10 15.39 15.63
CA LEU A 480 -1.35 14.69 15.87
C LEU A 480 -1.12 13.55 16.85
N GLY A 481 -1.80 13.56 17.97
CA GLY A 481 -1.84 12.45 18.92
C GLY A 481 -3.07 11.59 18.69
N LEU A 482 -2.87 10.30 18.49
CA LEU A 482 -3.93 9.30 18.27
C LEU A 482 -3.93 8.31 19.43
N CYS A 483 -5.11 7.85 19.82
CA CYS A 483 -5.30 6.77 20.78
C CYS A 483 -6.32 5.79 20.19
N ASP A 484 -5.91 4.54 19.97
CA ASP A 484 -6.70 3.49 19.30
C ASP A 484 -7.34 3.94 17.98
N GLY A 485 -6.60 4.78 17.24
CA GLY A 485 -7.03 5.31 15.96
C GLY A 485 -7.98 6.51 16.03
N ALA A 486 -8.36 6.97 17.22
CA ALA A 486 -9.12 8.21 17.41
C ALA A 486 -8.17 9.39 17.70
N LEU A 487 -8.47 10.58 17.17
CA LEU A 487 -7.69 11.77 17.43
C LEU A 487 -7.84 12.17 18.92
N ALA A 488 -6.73 12.19 19.63
CA ALA A 488 -6.67 12.54 21.05
C ALA A 488 -6.27 14.01 21.28
N GLY A 489 -5.63 14.64 20.30
CA GLY A 489 -5.22 16.05 20.37
C GLY A 489 -4.36 16.46 19.19
N THR A 490 -4.23 17.77 19.01
CA THR A 490 -3.34 18.40 18.01
C THR A 490 -2.63 19.60 18.66
N THR A 491 -1.36 19.80 18.35
CA THR A 491 -0.56 20.92 18.83
C THR A 491 0.77 21.04 18.07
N ARG A 492 1.43 22.18 18.19
CA ARG A 492 2.81 22.37 17.69
C ARG A 492 3.91 21.91 18.65
N GLU A 493 3.54 21.51 19.86
CA GLU A 493 4.48 21.06 20.89
C GLU A 493 4.27 19.58 21.21
N ILE A 494 5.14 18.72 20.71
CA ILE A 494 5.05 17.25 20.85
C ILE A 494 4.98 16.80 22.32
N THR A 495 5.66 17.51 23.23
CA THR A 495 5.67 17.22 24.66
C THR A 495 4.28 17.35 25.31
N THR A 496 3.45 18.27 24.82
CA THR A 496 2.06 18.42 25.28
C THR A 496 1.22 17.17 24.92
N LEU A 497 1.40 16.62 23.72
CA LEU A 497 0.72 15.39 23.33
C LEU A 497 1.23 14.18 24.11
N LEU A 498 2.55 14.07 24.31
CA LEU A 498 3.14 12.99 25.10
C LEU A 498 2.57 12.99 26.54
N ALA A 499 2.47 14.17 27.18
CA ALA A 499 1.87 14.29 28.52
C ALA A 499 0.40 13.85 28.52
N SER A 500 -0.39 14.34 27.56
CA SER A 500 -1.81 13.98 27.45
C SER A 500 -2.02 12.48 27.20
N LEU A 501 -1.17 11.85 26.39
CA LEU A 501 -1.24 10.42 26.13
C LEU A 501 -0.80 9.59 27.33
N ALA A 502 0.21 10.06 28.10
CA ALA A 502 0.63 9.44 29.34
C ALA A 502 -0.48 9.49 30.41
N ASP A 503 -1.16 10.65 30.55
CA ASP A 503 -2.32 10.77 31.44
C ASP A 503 -3.44 9.79 31.06
N LYS A 504 -3.73 9.63 29.77
CA LYS A 504 -4.72 8.65 29.29
C LYS A 504 -4.34 7.20 29.61
N ALA A 505 -3.07 6.84 29.50
CA ALA A 505 -2.60 5.51 29.88
C ALA A 505 -2.75 5.27 31.39
N ALA A 506 -2.40 6.27 32.21
CA ALA A 506 -2.56 6.22 33.67
C ALA A 506 -4.04 6.14 34.08
N GLU A 507 -4.92 6.95 33.49
CA GLU A 507 -6.38 6.91 33.73
C GLU A 507 -7.01 5.57 33.36
N ALA A 508 -6.46 4.91 32.32
CA ALA A 508 -6.88 3.58 31.90
C ALA A 508 -6.29 2.44 32.76
N GLY A 509 -5.46 2.78 33.78
CA GLY A 509 -4.85 1.81 34.69
C GLY A 509 -3.85 0.88 34.00
N LYS A 510 -3.14 1.38 33.01
CA LYS A 510 -2.14 0.58 32.26
C LYS A 510 -0.87 0.44 33.08
N GLU A 511 -0.38 -0.81 33.21
CA GLU A 511 0.76 -1.16 34.04
C GLU A 511 2.07 -1.29 33.27
N PHE A 512 1.99 -1.61 31.96
CA PHE A 512 3.17 -1.76 31.09
C PHE A 512 3.07 -0.83 29.88
N ILE A 513 4.07 0.04 29.72
CA ILE A 513 4.11 1.02 28.62
C ILE A 513 5.43 0.85 27.86
N ASN A 514 5.35 0.55 26.56
CA ASN A 514 6.51 0.50 25.69
C ASN A 514 6.44 1.64 24.68
N ILE A 515 7.47 2.50 24.67
CA ILE A 515 7.60 3.65 23.77
C ILE A 515 8.59 3.29 22.67
N PHE A 516 8.12 3.22 21.43
CA PHE A 516 8.95 3.03 20.25
C PHE A 516 9.12 4.38 19.55
N TYR A 517 10.34 4.92 19.52
CA TYR A 517 10.60 6.19 18.83
C TYR A 517 11.01 5.97 17.36
N GLY A 518 10.54 6.87 16.50
CA GLY A 518 10.72 6.82 15.04
C GLY A 518 12.08 7.33 14.58
N ALA A 519 12.32 7.21 13.28
CA ALA A 519 13.58 7.61 12.63
C ALA A 519 13.89 9.11 12.79
N ASP A 520 12.86 9.95 12.90
CA ASP A 520 13.00 11.42 13.01
C ASP A 520 13.19 11.92 14.46
N ILE A 521 13.27 11.02 15.45
CA ILE A 521 13.47 11.36 16.86
C ILE A 521 14.89 11.03 17.28
N GLN A 522 15.56 12.00 17.91
CA GLN A 522 16.88 11.80 18.48
C GLN A 522 16.79 11.16 19.88
N GLU A 523 17.77 10.36 20.25
CA GLU A 523 17.80 9.63 21.53
C GLU A 523 17.56 10.52 22.76
N PRO A 524 18.11 11.74 22.89
CA PRO A 524 17.82 12.62 24.03
C PRO A 524 16.35 13.04 24.12
N ASP A 525 15.67 13.25 22.98
CA ASP A 525 14.24 13.59 22.96
C ASP A 525 13.38 12.37 23.31
N ALA A 526 13.80 11.19 22.92
CA ALA A 526 13.15 9.92 23.28
C ALA A 526 13.30 9.64 24.78
N GLU A 527 14.48 9.91 25.39
CA GLU A 527 14.70 9.80 26.83
C GLU A 527 13.82 10.81 27.61
N ALA A 528 13.67 12.04 27.08
CA ALA A 528 12.78 13.02 27.67
C ALA A 528 11.31 12.56 27.64
N ALA A 529 10.87 11.91 26.57
CA ALA A 529 9.55 11.30 26.48
C ALA A 529 9.37 10.15 27.50
N LEU A 530 10.38 9.30 27.69
CA LEU A 530 10.39 8.25 28.71
C LEU A 530 10.19 8.83 30.12
N GLU A 531 10.97 9.84 30.47
CA GLU A 531 10.87 10.48 31.78
C GLU A 531 9.52 11.19 32.00
N LEU A 532 8.94 11.74 30.93
CA LEU A 532 7.62 12.35 30.98
C LEU A 532 6.54 11.30 31.26
N PHE A 533 6.59 10.14 30.59
CA PHE A 533 5.65 9.04 30.84
C PHE A 533 5.80 8.49 32.27
N ARG A 534 7.01 8.36 32.80
CA ARG A 534 7.25 7.96 34.21
C ARG A 534 6.67 8.94 35.23
N GLN A 535 6.67 10.24 34.91
CA GLN A 535 6.09 11.28 35.77
C GLN A 535 4.56 11.25 35.77
N HIS A 536 3.94 11.04 34.61
CA HIS A 536 2.49 11.06 34.44
C HIS A 536 1.82 9.70 34.72
N ALA A 537 2.54 8.59 34.56
CA ALA A 537 2.09 7.23 34.85
C ALA A 537 3.05 6.53 35.84
N PRO A 538 3.15 7.01 37.10
CA PRO A 538 4.17 6.56 38.06
C PRO A 538 4.01 5.12 38.51
N ASP A 539 2.82 4.52 38.34
CA ASP A 539 2.53 3.13 38.69
C ASP A 539 2.84 2.15 37.56
N ALA A 540 3.16 2.66 36.35
CA ALA A 540 3.47 1.85 35.19
C ALA A 540 4.97 1.60 35.04
N GLU A 541 5.33 0.41 34.56
CA GLU A 541 6.66 0.13 34.04
C GLU A 541 6.79 0.70 32.64
N VAL A 542 7.70 1.67 32.42
CA VAL A 542 7.86 2.35 31.13
C VAL A 542 9.21 2.01 30.53
N ASN A 543 9.18 1.47 29.31
CA ASN A 543 10.34 1.06 28.51
C ASN A 543 10.46 1.92 27.26
N LEU A 544 11.70 2.13 26.80
CA LEU A 544 12.03 2.87 25.58
C LEU A 544 12.77 1.98 24.60
N VAL A 545 12.34 1.96 23.36
CA VAL A 545 12.92 1.14 22.29
C VAL A 545 13.10 2.01 21.04
N SER A 546 14.27 1.91 20.40
CA SER A 546 14.46 2.51 19.07
C SER A 546 13.70 1.69 18.03
N GLY A 547 12.57 2.20 17.57
CA GLY A 547 11.76 1.52 16.56
C GLY A 547 12.23 1.79 15.14
N GLY A 548 12.72 3.01 14.89
CA GLY A 548 13.19 3.46 13.58
C GLY A 548 12.08 3.52 12.52
N GLN A 549 10.80 3.52 12.94
CA GLN A 549 9.66 3.61 12.04
C GLN A 549 9.55 5.00 11.40
N PRO A 550 9.16 5.08 10.11
CA PRO A 550 8.84 6.33 9.44
C PRO A 550 7.48 6.87 9.88
N ILE A 551 7.18 8.14 9.59
CA ILE A 551 5.89 8.83 9.77
C ILE A 551 5.47 9.03 11.23
N TYR A 552 5.58 8.00 12.06
CA TYR A 552 5.25 8.10 13.48
C TYR A 552 6.49 8.47 14.28
N TYR A 553 6.48 9.65 14.87
CA TYR A 553 7.49 10.09 15.82
C TYR A 553 7.56 9.17 17.04
N TYR A 554 6.38 8.79 17.52
CA TYR A 554 6.24 7.82 18.60
C TYR A 554 5.10 6.85 18.31
N LEU A 555 5.35 5.58 18.57
CA LEU A 555 4.39 4.51 18.62
C LEU A 555 4.44 3.93 20.03
N ILE A 556 3.32 3.89 20.74
CA ILE A 556 3.29 3.55 22.16
C ILE A 556 2.28 2.44 22.41
N SER A 557 2.73 1.36 23.04
CA SER A 557 1.88 0.31 23.60
C SER A 557 1.64 0.58 25.06
N ALA A 558 0.39 0.44 25.50
CA ALA A 558 0.06 0.46 26.92
C ALA A 558 -0.90 -0.70 27.25
N GLU A 559 -0.53 -1.56 28.23
CA GLU A 559 -1.17 -2.79 28.59
C GLU A 559 -1.46 -2.88 30.09
#